data_4c3bb398bee6ec11e11212da7da88f72
#
_entry.id   4c3bb398bee6ec11e11212da7da88f72
#
_cell.length_a   1.000
_cell.length_b   1.000
_cell.length_c   1.000
_cell.angle_alpha   90.00
_cell.angle_beta   90.00
_cell.angle_gamma   90.00
#
_symmetry.space_group_name_H-M   'P 1'
#
loop_
_entity.id
_entity.type
_entity.pdbx_description
1 polymer ?
#
loop_
_entity_poly.entity_id
_entity_poly.type
_entity_poly.pdbx_seq_one_letter_code
_entity_poly.pdbx_strand_id
1 'polypeptide(L)'
;MLTLWLDWLHAERAYELSGANGQSAQENLSVVEKRARAGDAARLDVSLAQADLAEQKRVVNDAKTLVAVTWARLQARFSGLGRQFTVLPTPLPLKENAAFWRKRILAESDELKTVQAQLRRAQAQTERARADKVPDPTVGVYNASEIGGQERITGMMISIPIPGGQRKLRAAKAVHFAEVILQEVELRKRQLDAEIASNVAAAEGAYESLKIAETGASAMQNNARLMQRAYVLGEADLQGLLLARRQATVAAQNALAARNSALKSYYLLLIDAHLVWDLEHE
;
A
#
# COMPACT_ATOMS: atom_id res chain seq x y z
N MET A 1 -4.69 -2.30 5.78
CA MET A 1 -5.96 -1.60 6.10
C MET A 1 -6.17 -0.37 5.23
N LEU A 2 -5.31 0.62 5.29
CA LEU A 2 -5.46 1.91 4.60
C LEU A 2 -5.71 1.80 3.10
N THR A 3 -4.92 0.98 2.39
CA THR A 3 -5.08 0.79 0.93
C THR A 3 -6.46 0.27 0.55
N LEU A 4 -6.97 -0.74 1.27
CA LEU A 4 -8.31 -1.28 1.02
C LEU A 4 -9.40 -0.27 1.34
N TRP A 5 -9.21 0.54 2.36
CA TRP A 5 -10.14 1.61 2.73
C TRP A 5 -10.17 2.73 1.68
N LEU A 6 -9.00 3.16 1.20
CA LEU A 6 -8.90 4.14 0.11
C LEU A 6 -9.48 3.61 -1.20
N ASP A 7 -9.31 2.31 -1.50
CA ASP A 7 -9.90 1.68 -2.68
C ASP A 7 -11.44 1.69 -2.61
N TRP A 8 -11.99 1.41 -1.44
CA TRP A 8 -13.44 1.49 -1.26
C TRP A 8 -13.95 2.92 -1.37
N LEU A 9 -13.30 3.91 -0.73
CA LEU A 9 -13.69 5.32 -0.83
C LEU A 9 -13.61 5.83 -2.28
N HIS A 10 -12.56 5.42 -3.02
CA HIS A 10 -12.43 5.72 -4.44
C HIS A 10 -13.61 5.14 -5.25
N ALA A 11 -13.98 3.89 -4.98
CA ALA A 11 -15.10 3.23 -5.65
C ALA A 11 -16.44 3.93 -5.36
N GLU A 12 -16.69 4.35 -4.11
CA GLU A 12 -17.89 5.13 -3.75
C GLU A 12 -17.94 6.46 -4.51
N ARG A 13 -16.82 7.18 -4.60
CA ARG A 13 -16.76 8.44 -5.37
C ARG A 13 -16.95 8.24 -6.87
N ALA A 14 -16.38 7.16 -7.42
CA ALA A 14 -16.59 6.81 -8.82
C ALA A 14 -18.06 6.47 -9.10
N TYR A 15 -18.74 5.81 -8.14
CA TYR A 15 -20.17 5.52 -8.25
C TYR A 15 -21.03 6.79 -8.19
N GLU A 16 -20.76 7.72 -7.29
CA GLU A 16 -21.45 9.02 -7.23
C GLU A 16 -21.28 9.81 -8.54
N LEU A 17 -20.04 9.90 -9.06
CA LEU A 17 -19.75 10.58 -10.32
C LEU A 17 -20.49 9.94 -11.49
N SER A 18 -20.48 8.62 -11.59
CA SER A 18 -21.19 7.90 -12.67
C SER A 18 -22.70 8.06 -12.55
N GLY A 19 -23.26 8.07 -11.34
CA GLY A 19 -24.67 8.32 -11.09
C GLY A 19 -25.14 9.68 -11.60
N ALA A 20 -24.36 10.74 -11.32
CA ALA A 20 -24.64 12.09 -11.83
C ALA A 20 -24.62 12.16 -13.37
N ASN A 21 -23.67 11.46 -13.99
CA ASN A 21 -23.59 11.37 -15.45
C ASN A 21 -24.75 10.58 -16.04
N GLY A 22 -25.18 9.48 -15.40
CA GLY A 22 -26.35 8.71 -15.80
C GLY A 22 -27.64 9.51 -15.74
N GLN A 23 -27.83 10.30 -14.69
CA GLN A 23 -28.96 11.22 -14.58
C GLN A 23 -28.93 12.27 -15.68
N SER A 24 -27.78 12.89 -15.94
CA SER A 24 -27.62 13.88 -17.02
C SER A 24 -27.90 13.30 -18.40
N ALA A 25 -27.53 12.04 -18.68
CA ALA A 25 -27.87 11.35 -19.92
C ALA A 25 -29.37 11.09 -20.06
N GLN A 26 -30.05 10.71 -18.97
CA GLN A 26 -31.50 10.51 -18.95
C GLN A 26 -32.26 11.81 -19.22
N GLU A 27 -31.84 12.92 -18.61
CA GLU A 27 -32.40 14.25 -18.85
C GLU A 27 -32.17 14.68 -20.30
N ASN A 28 -30.98 14.46 -20.85
CA ASN A 28 -30.66 14.77 -22.22
C ASN A 28 -31.55 13.99 -23.22
N LEU A 29 -31.74 12.68 -23.03
CA LEU A 29 -32.63 11.88 -23.84
C LEU A 29 -34.05 12.46 -23.85
N SER A 30 -34.56 12.81 -22.66
CA SER A 30 -35.90 13.41 -22.54
C SER A 30 -36.04 14.71 -23.34
N VAL A 31 -35.00 15.56 -23.31
CA VAL A 31 -34.99 16.81 -24.10
C VAL A 31 -34.96 16.52 -25.61
N VAL A 32 -34.09 15.60 -26.04
CA VAL A 32 -33.96 15.23 -27.46
C VAL A 32 -35.26 14.62 -27.99
N GLU A 33 -35.92 13.74 -27.23
CA GLU A 33 -37.21 13.16 -27.62
C GLU A 33 -38.31 14.21 -27.72
N LYS A 34 -38.35 15.23 -26.87
CA LYS A 34 -39.29 16.34 -26.97
C LYS A 34 -39.05 17.16 -28.23
N ARG A 35 -37.79 17.47 -28.52
CA ARG A 35 -37.41 18.20 -29.77
C ARG A 35 -37.75 17.40 -31.02
N ALA A 36 -37.48 16.08 -31.00
CA ALA A 36 -37.85 15.22 -32.16
C ALA A 36 -39.35 15.15 -32.37
N ARG A 37 -40.19 15.13 -31.34
CA ARG A 37 -41.65 15.20 -31.43
C ARG A 37 -42.14 16.55 -31.97
N ALA A 38 -41.42 17.64 -31.69
CA ALA A 38 -41.68 18.97 -32.22
C ALA A 38 -41.16 19.16 -33.66
N GLY A 39 -40.42 18.19 -34.21
CA GLY A 39 -39.78 18.30 -35.53
C GLY A 39 -38.40 18.98 -35.54
N ASP A 40 -37.89 19.36 -34.35
CA ASP A 40 -36.65 20.14 -34.20
C ASP A 40 -35.40 19.25 -33.97
N ALA A 41 -35.50 17.94 -34.02
CA ALA A 41 -34.39 17.00 -33.90
C ALA A 41 -34.57 15.80 -34.84
N ALA A 42 -33.48 15.26 -35.35
CA ALA A 42 -33.49 14.09 -36.23
C ALA A 42 -33.71 12.79 -35.40
N ARG A 43 -34.25 11.76 -36.07
CA ARG A 43 -34.33 10.41 -35.49
C ARG A 43 -32.94 9.87 -35.07
N LEU A 44 -31.89 10.28 -35.79
CA LEU A 44 -30.51 9.95 -35.46
C LEU A 44 -30.13 10.48 -34.08
N ASP A 45 -30.53 11.71 -33.74
CA ASP A 45 -30.24 12.30 -32.42
C ASP A 45 -30.89 11.53 -31.29
N VAL A 46 -32.13 11.06 -31.47
CA VAL A 46 -32.79 10.20 -30.48
C VAL A 46 -32.01 8.89 -30.31
N SER A 47 -31.58 8.26 -31.39
CA SER A 47 -30.81 7.02 -31.34
C SER A 47 -29.46 7.23 -30.63
N LEU A 48 -28.77 8.33 -30.90
CA LEU A 48 -27.51 8.68 -30.21
C LEU A 48 -27.72 8.93 -28.73
N ALA A 49 -28.77 9.66 -28.35
CA ALA A 49 -29.06 9.91 -26.94
C ALA A 49 -29.49 8.62 -26.19
N GLN A 50 -30.19 7.68 -26.84
CA GLN A 50 -30.53 6.37 -26.29
C GLN A 50 -29.26 5.51 -26.09
N ALA A 51 -28.36 5.50 -27.08
CA ALA A 51 -27.08 4.79 -26.99
C ALA A 51 -26.19 5.34 -25.83
N ASP A 52 -26.11 6.68 -25.70
CA ASP A 52 -25.39 7.32 -24.62
C ASP A 52 -25.98 6.92 -23.24
N LEU A 53 -27.31 6.98 -23.08
CA LEU A 53 -27.95 6.56 -21.85
C LEU A 53 -27.69 5.09 -21.50
N ALA A 54 -27.73 4.20 -22.50
CA ALA A 54 -27.45 2.78 -22.28
C ALA A 54 -26.01 2.57 -21.79
N GLU A 55 -25.04 3.27 -22.37
CA GLU A 55 -23.64 3.22 -21.94
C GLU A 55 -23.47 3.80 -20.53
N GLN A 56 -24.09 4.95 -20.21
CA GLN A 56 -24.01 5.52 -18.87
C GLN A 56 -24.62 4.59 -17.81
N LYS A 57 -25.74 3.92 -18.11
CA LYS A 57 -26.34 2.92 -17.22
C LYS A 57 -25.41 1.74 -16.97
N ARG A 58 -24.69 1.27 -17.99
CA ARG A 58 -23.67 0.23 -17.86
C ARG A 58 -22.55 0.67 -16.93
N VAL A 59 -22.01 1.89 -17.13
CA VAL A 59 -20.95 2.45 -16.28
C VAL A 59 -21.39 2.60 -14.83
N VAL A 60 -22.61 3.04 -14.57
CA VAL A 60 -23.20 3.11 -13.21
C VAL A 60 -23.25 1.73 -12.58
N ASN A 61 -23.70 0.71 -13.30
CA ASN A 61 -23.76 -0.66 -12.79
C ASN A 61 -22.39 -1.23 -12.47
N ASP A 62 -21.39 -0.98 -13.34
CA ASP A 62 -20.00 -1.41 -13.11
C ASP A 62 -19.41 -0.73 -11.87
N ALA A 63 -19.63 0.57 -11.70
CA ALA A 63 -19.21 1.31 -10.52
C ALA A 63 -19.89 0.82 -9.23
N LYS A 64 -21.18 0.51 -9.26
CA LYS A 64 -21.92 -0.11 -8.14
C LYS A 64 -21.32 -1.46 -7.76
N THR A 65 -20.99 -2.27 -8.75
CA THR A 65 -20.36 -3.58 -8.54
C THR A 65 -18.98 -3.40 -7.89
N LEU A 66 -18.19 -2.43 -8.36
CA LEU A 66 -16.87 -2.14 -7.78
C LEU A 66 -16.96 -1.73 -6.31
N VAL A 67 -17.96 -0.92 -5.94
CA VAL A 67 -18.24 -0.58 -4.53
C VAL A 67 -18.49 -1.85 -3.70
N ALA A 68 -19.35 -2.74 -4.19
CA ALA A 68 -19.66 -3.99 -3.47
C ALA A 68 -18.42 -4.89 -3.30
N VAL A 69 -17.61 -5.02 -4.35
CA VAL A 69 -16.37 -5.83 -4.34
C VAL A 69 -15.33 -5.25 -3.38
N THR A 70 -15.08 -3.93 -3.45
CA THR A 70 -14.08 -3.28 -2.60
C THR A 70 -14.51 -3.29 -1.14
N TRP A 71 -15.78 -3.09 -0.85
CA TRP A 71 -16.34 -3.22 0.49
C TRP A 71 -16.21 -4.64 1.04
N ALA A 72 -16.58 -5.66 0.26
CA ALA A 72 -16.43 -7.06 0.67
C ALA A 72 -14.96 -7.42 0.98
N ARG A 73 -14.00 -6.94 0.18
CA ARG A 73 -12.56 -7.12 0.45
C ARG A 73 -12.11 -6.46 1.75
N LEU A 74 -12.62 -5.27 2.04
CA LEU A 74 -12.33 -4.56 3.29
C LEU A 74 -12.91 -5.32 4.48
N GLN A 75 -14.17 -5.71 4.43
CA GLN A 75 -14.84 -6.45 5.51
C GLN A 75 -14.23 -7.84 5.77
N ALA A 76 -13.78 -8.54 4.73
CA ALA A 76 -13.16 -9.85 4.88
C ALA A 76 -11.89 -9.82 5.74
N ARG A 77 -11.20 -8.67 5.79
CA ARG A 77 -9.98 -8.49 6.61
C ARG A 77 -10.23 -7.76 7.90
N PHE A 78 -11.26 -6.92 7.97
CA PHE A 78 -11.56 -6.03 9.10
C PHE A 78 -13.04 -6.10 9.41
N SER A 79 -13.45 -7.22 10.02
CA SER A 79 -14.83 -7.44 10.47
C SER A 79 -15.19 -6.44 11.57
N GLY A 80 -16.38 -5.84 11.46
CA GLY A 80 -16.88 -4.86 12.44
C GLY A 80 -16.68 -3.39 12.07
N LEU A 81 -16.03 -3.09 10.93
CA LEU A 81 -16.04 -1.72 10.40
C LEU A 81 -17.45 -1.33 9.97
N GLY A 82 -17.99 -0.25 10.54
CA GLY A 82 -19.21 0.38 10.08
C GLY A 82 -19.03 0.98 8.68
N ARG A 83 -20.05 0.89 7.83
CA ARG A 83 -20.04 1.56 6.53
C ARG A 83 -20.30 3.06 6.72
N GLN A 84 -19.33 3.76 7.29
CA GLN A 84 -19.37 5.21 7.41
C GLN A 84 -18.59 5.82 6.24
N PHE A 85 -19.31 6.54 5.40
CA PHE A 85 -18.74 7.23 4.27
C PHE A 85 -18.05 8.51 4.76
N THR A 86 -16.74 8.56 4.59
CA THR A 86 -15.93 9.75 4.83
C THR A 86 -15.46 10.37 3.52
N VAL A 87 -15.39 11.68 3.48
CA VAL A 87 -14.84 12.37 2.29
C VAL A 87 -13.39 11.96 2.10
N LEU A 88 -13.01 11.60 0.86
CA LEU A 88 -11.60 11.39 0.51
C LEU A 88 -10.78 12.62 0.93
N PRO A 89 -9.74 12.45 1.74
CA PRO A 89 -8.90 13.57 2.14
C PRO A 89 -8.21 14.20 0.91
N THR A 90 -7.76 15.43 1.07
CA THR A 90 -6.96 16.09 0.04
C THR A 90 -5.50 15.70 0.24
N PRO A 91 -4.83 15.13 -0.78
CA PRO A 91 -3.41 14.82 -0.69
C PRO A 91 -2.61 16.10 -0.47
N LEU A 92 -1.58 16.01 0.37
CA LEU A 92 -0.65 17.09 0.63
C LEU A 92 0.67 16.83 -0.11
N PRO A 93 1.38 17.90 -0.53
CA PRO A 93 2.73 17.74 -1.06
C PRO A 93 3.66 17.22 0.04
N LEU A 94 4.70 16.49 -0.33
CA LEU A 94 5.76 16.16 0.61
C LEU A 94 6.46 17.45 1.04
N LYS A 95 6.49 17.71 2.35
CA LYS A 95 7.17 18.89 2.93
C LYS A 95 8.66 18.66 3.09
N GLU A 96 9.04 17.41 3.38
CA GLU A 96 10.38 17.01 3.72
C GLU A 96 11.11 16.45 2.49
N ASN A 97 12.42 16.61 2.45
CA ASN A 97 13.25 16.13 1.36
C ASN A 97 13.52 14.61 1.46
N ALA A 98 14.03 14.03 0.38
CA ALA A 98 14.33 12.59 0.31
C ALA A 98 15.30 12.12 1.42
N ALA A 99 16.24 12.98 1.86
CA ALA A 99 17.19 12.64 2.92
C ALA A 99 16.50 12.48 4.28
N PHE A 100 15.47 13.30 4.57
CA PHE A 100 14.65 13.17 5.78
C PHE A 100 13.92 11.81 5.79
N TRP A 101 13.21 11.49 4.70
CA TRP A 101 12.46 10.23 4.57
C TRP A 101 13.39 9.02 4.70
N ARG A 102 14.53 9.07 4.01
CA ARG A 102 15.54 8.01 4.10
C ARG A 102 16.01 7.79 5.53
N LYS A 103 16.41 8.86 6.22
CA LYS A 103 16.90 8.78 7.61
C LYS A 103 15.83 8.23 8.54
N ARG A 104 14.59 8.73 8.42
CA ARG A 104 13.49 8.33 9.29
C ARG A 104 13.09 6.87 9.07
N ILE A 105 12.84 6.46 7.84
CA ILE A 105 12.41 5.09 7.52
C ILE A 105 13.50 4.06 7.86
N LEU A 106 14.78 4.35 7.59
CA LEU A 106 15.87 3.45 7.99
C LEU A 106 15.95 3.28 9.52
N ALA A 107 15.69 4.32 10.30
CA ALA A 107 15.72 4.25 11.75
C ALA A 107 14.55 3.42 12.31
N GLU A 108 13.36 3.51 11.68
CA GLU A 108 12.14 2.86 12.16
C GLU A 108 11.87 1.49 11.55
N SER A 109 12.57 1.11 10.49
CA SER A 109 12.30 -0.16 9.79
C SER A 109 12.42 -1.38 10.70
N ASP A 110 11.30 -2.04 10.98
CA ASP A 110 11.25 -3.27 11.78
C ASP A 110 11.98 -4.43 11.11
N GLU A 111 11.96 -4.49 9.78
CA GLU A 111 12.69 -5.49 9.02
C GLU A 111 14.21 -5.33 9.20
N LEU A 112 14.71 -4.09 9.11
CA LEU A 112 16.13 -3.82 9.33
C LEU A 112 16.52 -4.09 10.78
N LYS A 113 15.69 -3.68 11.76
CA LYS A 113 15.87 -3.98 13.19
C LYS A 113 15.93 -5.50 13.44
N THR A 114 15.07 -6.27 12.75
CA THR A 114 15.02 -7.74 12.85
C THR A 114 16.31 -8.40 12.36
N VAL A 115 16.79 -8.05 11.16
CA VAL A 115 18.02 -8.64 10.60
C VAL A 115 19.25 -8.22 11.43
N GLN A 116 19.29 -6.98 11.93
CA GLN A 116 20.31 -6.52 12.87
C GLN A 116 20.31 -7.31 14.18
N ALA A 117 19.12 -7.66 14.71
CA ALA A 117 19.02 -8.51 15.90
C ALA A 117 19.53 -9.93 15.63
N GLN A 118 19.28 -10.48 14.45
CA GLN A 118 19.85 -11.76 14.00
C GLN A 118 21.38 -11.70 13.93
N LEU A 119 21.93 -10.60 13.42
CA LEU A 119 23.38 -10.39 13.40
C LEU A 119 23.98 -10.38 14.83
N ARG A 120 23.38 -9.62 15.74
CA ARG A 120 23.81 -9.62 17.17
C ARG A 120 23.80 -11.02 17.78
N ARG A 121 22.72 -11.79 17.48
CA ARG A 121 22.62 -13.19 17.92
C ARG A 121 23.73 -14.07 17.34
N ALA A 122 24.03 -13.95 16.03
CA ALA A 122 25.07 -14.72 15.36
C ALA A 122 26.47 -14.35 15.91
N GLN A 123 26.72 -13.08 16.20
CA GLN A 123 27.95 -12.61 16.84
C GLN A 123 28.11 -13.19 18.24
N ALA A 124 27.06 -13.16 19.08
CA ALA A 124 27.09 -13.77 20.41
C ALA A 124 27.32 -15.30 20.35
N GLN A 125 26.74 -15.98 19.35
CA GLN A 125 27.03 -17.41 19.11
C GLN A 125 28.48 -17.65 18.70
N THR A 126 29.09 -16.73 17.93
CA THR A 126 30.52 -16.79 17.58
C THR A 126 31.39 -16.66 18.80
N GLU A 127 31.11 -15.71 19.70
CA GLU A 127 31.87 -15.54 20.94
C GLU A 127 31.72 -16.77 21.85
N ARG A 128 30.52 -17.32 21.99
CA ARG A 128 30.30 -18.57 22.72
C ARG A 128 31.10 -19.72 22.11
N ALA A 129 31.04 -19.92 20.79
CA ALA A 129 31.78 -20.98 20.12
C ALA A 129 33.30 -20.82 20.19
N ARG A 130 33.79 -19.58 20.32
CA ARG A 130 35.21 -19.28 20.61
C ARG A 130 35.57 -19.66 22.07
N ALA A 131 34.73 -19.30 23.05
CA ALA A 131 34.94 -19.65 24.44
C ALA A 131 34.91 -21.16 24.65
N ASP A 132 34.00 -21.87 23.97
CA ASP A 132 33.89 -23.35 24.01
C ASP A 132 35.17 -24.08 23.50
N LYS A 133 36.14 -23.40 22.89
CA LYS A 133 37.45 -24.00 22.54
C LYS A 133 38.29 -24.30 23.76
N VAL A 134 38.11 -23.53 24.85
CA VAL A 134 38.75 -23.76 26.11
C VAL A 134 37.90 -24.81 26.86
N PRO A 135 38.49 -25.93 27.28
CA PRO A 135 37.73 -26.95 28.01
C PRO A 135 37.36 -26.49 29.41
N ASP A 136 36.09 -26.65 29.78
CA ASP A 136 35.66 -26.41 31.14
C ASP A 136 35.97 -27.63 32.01
N PRO A 137 36.80 -27.51 33.07
CA PRO A 137 37.01 -28.61 33.99
C PRO A 137 35.74 -28.82 34.83
N THR A 138 35.35 -30.08 34.96
CA THR A 138 34.25 -30.46 35.87
C THR A 138 34.80 -31.10 37.12
N VAL A 139 34.45 -30.57 38.28
CA VAL A 139 34.77 -31.16 39.57
C VAL A 139 33.50 -31.77 40.14
N GLY A 140 33.56 -33.04 40.48
CA GLY A 140 32.46 -33.79 41.08
C GLY A 140 32.89 -34.44 42.39
N VAL A 141 31.98 -34.53 43.34
CA VAL A 141 32.13 -35.37 44.55
C VAL A 141 31.09 -36.48 44.45
N TYR A 142 31.49 -37.71 44.64
CA TYR A 142 30.59 -38.83 44.63
C TYR A 142 30.69 -39.64 45.89
N ASN A 143 29.58 -40.19 46.30
CA ASN A 143 29.49 -41.17 47.39
C ASN A 143 28.73 -42.38 46.87
N ALA A 144 29.40 -43.51 46.83
CA ALA A 144 28.84 -44.76 46.39
C ALA A 144 28.80 -45.73 47.56
N SER A 145 27.76 -46.56 47.61
CA SER A 145 27.64 -47.69 48.54
C SER A 145 27.67 -48.99 47.73
N GLU A 146 28.63 -49.86 48.00
CA GLU A 146 28.82 -51.12 47.32
C GLU A 146 28.61 -52.30 48.26
N ILE A 147 28.48 -53.51 47.74
CA ILE A 147 28.31 -54.78 48.43
C ILE A 147 27.19 -54.70 49.49
N GLY A 148 25.99 -54.29 49.06
CA GLY A 148 24.81 -54.24 49.97
C GLY A 148 24.94 -53.29 51.16
N GLY A 149 25.79 -52.24 51.08
CA GLY A 149 25.98 -51.27 52.10
C GLY A 149 27.18 -51.52 53.06
N GLN A 150 27.93 -52.56 52.79
CA GLN A 150 29.11 -52.92 53.60
C GLN A 150 30.32 -52.02 53.26
N GLU A 151 30.39 -51.46 52.10
CA GLU A 151 31.45 -50.53 51.74
C GLU A 151 30.86 -49.17 51.30
N ARG A 152 31.46 -48.09 51.79
CA ARG A 152 31.16 -46.72 51.42
C ARG A 152 32.39 -46.06 50.82
N ILE A 153 32.27 -45.68 49.55
CA ILE A 153 33.34 -45.03 48.84
C ILE A 153 32.98 -43.58 48.65
N THR A 154 33.77 -42.66 49.21
CA THR A 154 33.66 -41.24 48.95
C THR A 154 34.85 -40.80 48.13
N GLY A 155 34.62 -40.16 47.00
CA GLY A 155 35.68 -39.73 46.11
C GLY A 155 35.44 -38.37 45.48
N MET A 156 36.51 -37.80 44.95
CA MET A 156 36.45 -36.60 44.11
C MET A 156 36.88 -36.99 42.68
N MET A 157 36.17 -36.43 41.72
CA MET A 157 36.44 -36.62 40.30
C MET A 157 36.73 -35.27 39.66
N ILE A 158 37.84 -35.16 38.93
CA ILE A 158 38.13 -34.04 38.09
C ILE A 158 38.15 -34.55 36.64
N SER A 159 37.28 -33.99 35.78
CA SER A 159 37.22 -34.33 34.36
C SER A 159 37.58 -33.11 33.54
N ILE A 160 38.58 -33.22 32.70
CA ILE A 160 39.00 -32.18 31.77
C ILE A 160 38.79 -32.70 30.35
N PRO A 161 37.78 -32.20 29.60
CA PRO A 161 37.55 -32.68 28.25
C PRO A 161 38.68 -32.23 27.32
N ILE A 162 39.29 -33.16 26.60
CA ILE A 162 40.36 -32.84 25.65
C ILE A 162 39.77 -32.10 24.43
N PRO A 163 40.27 -30.89 24.10
CA PRO A 163 39.75 -30.13 22.97
C PRO A 163 40.07 -30.84 21.64
N GLY A 164 39.02 -31.32 20.93
CA GLY A 164 39.15 -31.96 19.63
C GLY A 164 38.92 -31.00 18.47
N GLY A 165 39.27 -31.42 17.25
CA GLY A 165 39.09 -30.66 16.01
C GLY A 165 37.64 -30.15 15.79
N GLN A 166 36.65 -30.87 16.29
CA GLN A 166 35.24 -30.46 16.17
C GLN A 166 34.91 -29.09 16.79
N ARG A 167 35.55 -28.73 17.91
CA ARG A 167 35.33 -27.41 18.54
C ARG A 167 35.88 -26.27 17.68
N LYS A 168 37.03 -26.49 17.04
CA LYS A 168 37.60 -25.53 16.06
C LYS A 168 36.68 -25.35 14.84
N LEU A 169 36.14 -26.45 14.32
CA LEU A 169 35.21 -26.42 13.18
C LEU A 169 33.90 -25.71 13.55
N ARG A 170 33.33 -25.95 14.73
CA ARG A 170 32.14 -25.24 15.23
C ARG A 170 32.37 -23.74 15.34
N ALA A 171 33.52 -23.32 15.87
CA ALA A 171 33.87 -21.89 15.94
C ALA A 171 34.05 -21.28 14.56
N ALA A 172 34.72 -21.96 13.62
CA ALA A 172 34.82 -21.49 12.24
C ALA A 172 33.45 -21.37 11.56
N LYS A 173 32.59 -22.37 11.72
CA LYS A 173 31.21 -22.34 11.23
C LYS A 173 30.41 -21.15 11.78
N ALA A 174 30.53 -20.85 13.07
CA ALA A 174 29.85 -19.73 13.70
C ALA A 174 30.33 -18.37 13.14
N VAL A 175 31.66 -18.21 12.91
CA VAL A 175 32.22 -17.03 12.28
C VAL A 175 31.66 -16.82 10.87
N HIS A 176 31.73 -17.84 10.00
CA HIS A 176 31.21 -17.71 8.64
C HIS A 176 29.69 -17.49 8.61
N PHE A 177 28.94 -18.09 9.56
CA PHE A 177 27.53 -17.81 9.66
C PHE A 177 27.25 -16.34 10.01
N ALA A 178 28.00 -15.76 10.96
CA ALA A 178 27.87 -14.33 11.28
C ALA A 178 28.26 -13.42 10.10
N GLU A 179 29.26 -13.81 9.30
CA GLU A 179 29.59 -13.11 8.06
C GLU A 179 28.45 -13.14 7.03
N VAL A 180 27.78 -14.29 6.85
CA VAL A 180 26.60 -14.40 5.98
C VAL A 180 25.50 -13.44 6.44
N ILE A 181 25.15 -13.45 7.73
CA ILE A 181 24.13 -12.54 8.27
C ILE A 181 24.55 -11.07 8.12
N LEU A 182 25.82 -10.73 8.26
CA LEU A 182 26.32 -9.37 8.00
C LEU A 182 26.04 -8.93 6.55
N GLN A 183 26.31 -9.82 5.58
CA GLN A 183 25.99 -9.55 4.17
C GLN A 183 24.49 -9.40 3.92
N GLU A 184 23.67 -10.16 4.66
CA GLU A 184 22.22 -10.05 4.60
C GLU A 184 21.72 -8.69 5.13
N VAL A 185 22.28 -8.18 6.22
CA VAL A 185 22.01 -6.81 6.73
C VAL A 185 22.34 -5.76 5.68
N GLU A 186 23.53 -5.85 5.06
CA GLU A 186 23.95 -4.88 4.04
C GLU A 186 23.08 -4.97 2.76
N LEU A 187 22.67 -6.17 2.37
CA LEU A 187 21.73 -6.38 1.26
C LEU A 187 20.39 -5.74 1.57
N ARG A 188 19.79 -6.02 2.75
CA ARG A 188 18.49 -5.48 3.14
C ARG A 188 18.51 -3.96 3.23
N LYS A 189 19.57 -3.39 3.77
CA LYS A 189 19.74 -1.93 3.82
C LYS A 189 19.77 -1.29 2.43
N ARG A 190 20.51 -1.88 1.48
CA ARG A 190 20.50 -1.40 0.09
C ARG A 190 19.14 -1.52 -0.59
N GLN A 191 18.42 -2.63 -0.36
CA GLN A 191 17.07 -2.80 -0.88
C GLN A 191 16.12 -1.76 -0.32
N LEU A 192 16.15 -1.54 1.00
CA LEU A 192 15.33 -0.54 1.65
C LEU A 192 15.66 0.89 1.18
N ASP A 193 16.94 1.22 0.99
CA ASP A 193 17.37 2.50 0.40
C ASP A 193 16.76 2.71 -0.99
N ALA A 194 16.75 1.69 -1.85
CA ALA A 194 16.14 1.75 -3.18
C ALA A 194 14.62 1.86 -3.12
N GLU A 195 13.97 1.11 -2.22
CA GLU A 195 12.52 1.17 -1.99
C GLU A 195 12.10 2.57 -1.53
N ILE A 196 12.82 3.17 -0.58
CA ILE A 196 12.55 4.52 -0.08
C ILE A 196 12.69 5.55 -1.22
N ALA A 197 13.78 5.50 -1.97
CA ALA A 197 13.99 6.42 -3.09
C ALA A 197 12.87 6.32 -4.13
N SER A 198 12.44 5.10 -4.45
CA SER A 198 11.33 4.83 -5.36
C SER A 198 10.00 5.36 -4.81
N ASN A 199 9.71 5.12 -3.52
CA ASN A 199 8.46 5.54 -2.88
C ASN A 199 8.37 7.07 -2.77
N VAL A 200 9.47 7.76 -2.47
CA VAL A 200 9.53 9.22 -2.45
C VAL A 200 9.25 9.79 -3.84
N ALA A 201 9.96 9.30 -4.87
CA ALA A 201 9.74 9.74 -6.24
C ALA A 201 8.32 9.44 -6.74
N ALA A 202 7.75 8.28 -6.36
CA ALA A 202 6.37 7.93 -6.68
C ALA A 202 5.36 8.87 -6.00
N ALA A 203 5.59 9.26 -4.75
CA ALA A 203 4.71 10.17 -4.02
C ALA A 203 4.74 11.60 -4.61
N GLU A 204 5.93 12.11 -4.93
CA GLU A 204 6.10 13.40 -5.60
C GLU A 204 5.44 13.40 -6.98
N GLY A 205 5.72 12.38 -7.79
CA GLY A 205 5.15 12.24 -9.13
C GLY A 205 3.63 12.06 -9.12
N ALA A 206 3.09 11.31 -8.16
CA ALA A 206 1.64 11.13 -8.02
C ALA A 206 0.94 12.44 -7.61
N TYR A 207 1.55 13.25 -6.75
CA TYR A 207 1.02 14.55 -6.38
C TYR A 207 1.00 15.54 -7.58
N GLU A 208 2.08 15.61 -8.35
CA GLU A 208 2.11 16.46 -9.55
C GLU A 208 1.12 15.97 -10.63
N SER A 209 1.01 14.64 -10.82
CA SER A 209 0.02 14.04 -11.71
C SER A 209 -1.41 14.39 -11.29
N LEU A 210 -1.70 14.44 -9.99
CA LEU A 210 -2.99 14.87 -9.47
C LEU A 210 -3.29 16.33 -9.86
N LYS A 211 -2.36 17.25 -9.67
CA LYS A 211 -2.54 18.67 -10.01
C LYS A 211 -2.85 18.87 -11.50
N ILE A 212 -2.10 18.15 -12.36
CA ILE A 212 -2.32 18.18 -13.80
C ILE A 212 -3.70 17.61 -14.14
N ALA A 213 -4.08 16.47 -13.56
CA ALA A 213 -5.35 15.82 -13.82
C ALA A 213 -6.55 16.65 -13.34
N GLU A 214 -6.47 17.30 -12.17
CA GLU A 214 -7.53 18.18 -11.66
C GLU A 214 -7.69 19.43 -12.53
N THR A 215 -6.59 20.01 -13.01
CA THR A 215 -6.61 21.14 -13.96
C THR A 215 -7.25 20.72 -15.28
N GLY A 216 -6.86 19.57 -15.81
CA GLY A 216 -7.45 19.01 -17.04
C GLY A 216 -8.93 18.70 -16.89
N ALA A 217 -9.33 18.10 -15.77
CA ALA A 217 -10.75 17.80 -15.50
C ALA A 217 -11.59 19.08 -15.40
N SER A 218 -11.09 20.12 -14.75
CA SER A 218 -11.76 21.42 -14.67
C SER A 218 -11.94 22.05 -16.05
N ALA A 219 -10.90 22.02 -16.89
CA ALA A 219 -10.96 22.55 -18.26
C ALA A 219 -11.97 21.77 -19.11
N MET A 220 -11.96 20.42 -19.07
CA MET A 220 -12.90 19.59 -19.83
C MET A 220 -14.35 19.76 -19.34
N GLN A 221 -14.57 19.91 -18.05
CA GLN A 221 -15.89 20.19 -17.50
C GLN A 221 -16.41 21.56 -17.97
N ASN A 222 -15.55 22.56 -17.99
CA ASN A 222 -15.92 23.89 -18.55
C ASN A 222 -16.26 23.78 -20.03
N ASN A 223 -15.45 23.06 -20.82
CA ASN A 223 -15.73 22.81 -22.25
C ASN A 223 -17.09 22.12 -22.43
N ALA A 224 -17.40 21.07 -21.70
CA ALA A 224 -18.70 20.40 -21.76
C ALA A 224 -19.87 21.32 -21.42
N ARG A 225 -19.69 22.22 -20.46
CA ARG A 225 -20.69 23.23 -20.09
C ARG A 225 -20.92 24.26 -21.21
N LEU A 226 -19.85 24.69 -21.90
CA LEU A 226 -19.95 25.60 -23.03
C LEU A 226 -20.65 24.91 -24.22
N MET A 227 -20.26 23.67 -24.53
CA MET A 227 -20.92 22.85 -25.56
C MET A 227 -22.41 22.61 -25.28
N GLN A 228 -22.77 22.42 -24.02
CA GLN A 228 -24.17 22.31 -23.60
C GLN A 228 -24.95 23.59 -23.91
N ARG A 229 -24.35 24.76 -23.66
CA ARG A 229 -24.98 26.05 -24.00
C ARG A 229 -25.13 26.24 -25.51
N ALA A 230 -24.05 25.96 -26.26
CA ALA A 230 -24.07 26.05 -27.72
C ALA A 230 -25.14 25.12 -28.34
N TYR A 231 -25.28 23.89 -27.81
CA TYR A 231 -26.31 22.95 -28.22
C TYR A 231 -27.73 23.47 -27.94
N VAL A 232 -27.97 24.08 -26.78
CA VAL A 232 -29.28 24.65 -26.43
C VAL A 232 -29.63 25.83 -27.33
N LEU A 233 -28.63 26.63 -27.74
CA LEU A 233 -28.79 27.77 -28.65
C LEU A 233 -28.88 27.35 -30.13
N GLY A 234 -28.68 26.07 -30.45
CA GLY A 234 -28.67 25.57 -31.79
C GLY A 234 -27.36 25.82 -32.58
N GLU A 235 -26.31 26.27 -31.88
CA GLU A 235 -24.97 26.58 -32.43
C GLU A 235 -24.05 25.35 -32.51
N ALA A 236 -24.43 24.25 -31.84
CA ALA A 236 -23.70 22.98 -31.84
C ALA A 236 -24.65 21.79 -32.02
N ASP A 237 -24.14 20.70 -32.59
CA ASP A 237 -24.87 19.45 -32.73
C ASP A 237 -24.84 18.57 -31.46
N LEU A 238 -25.70 17.57 -31.42
CA LEU A 238 -25.77 16.63 -30.31
C LEU A 238 -24.48 15.80 -30.20
N GLN A 239 -23.86 15.42 -31.33
CA GLN A 239 -22.67 14.60 -31.33
C GLN A 239 -21.48 15.32 -30.66
N GLY A 240 -21.28 16.60 -30.99
CA GLY A 240 -20.28 17.46 -30.33
C GLY A 240 -20.51 17.57 -28.80
N LEU A 241 -21.77 17.75 -28.38
CA LEU A 241 -22.13 17.76 -26.97
C LEU A 241 -21.80 16.45 -26.28
N LEU A 242 -22.20 15.30 -26.83
CA LEU A 242 -21.95 13.99 -26.25
C LEU A 242 -20.45 13.69 -26.17
N LEU A 243 -19.67 14.08 -27.19
CA LEU A 243 -18.21 13.96 -27.16
C LEU A 243 -17.59 14.79 -26.05
N ALA A 244 -17.97 16.06 -25.91
CA ALA A 244 -17.45 16.94 -24.86
C ALA A 244 -17.79 16.42 -23.45
N ARG A 245 -19.00 15.93 -23.23
CA ARG A 245 -19.42 15.29 -21.98
C ARG A 245 -18.61 14.03 -21.68
N ARG A 246 -18.39 13.17 -22.67
CA ARG A 246 -17.58 11.95 -22.52
C ARG A 246 -16.14 12.32 -22.14
N GLN A 247 -15.53 13.30 -22.78
CA GLN A 247 -14.19 13.78 -22.45
C GLN A 247 -14.12 14.32 -21.01
N ALA A 248 -15.11 15.11 -20.58
CA ALA A 248 -15.20 15.62 -19.23
C ALA A 248 -15.34 14.50 -18.17
N THR A 249 -16.16 13.47 -18.48
CA THR A 249 -16.32 12.30 -17.61
C THR A 249 -15.01 11.54 -17.44
N VAL A 250 -14.32 11.24 -18.55
CA VAL A 250 -13.02 10.55 -18.53
C VAL A 250 -11.98 11.37 -17.75
N ALA A 251 -11.91 12.68 -17.98
CA ALA A 251 -11.00 13.55 -17.25
C ALA A 251 -11.29 13.58 -15.75
N ALA A 252 -12.56 13.63 -15.35
CA ALA A 252 -12.96 13.57 -13.93
C ALA A 252 -12.61 12.23 -13.27
N GLN A 253 -12.81 11.11 -13.97
CA GLN A 253 -12.40 9.78 -13.51
C GLN A 253 -10.88 9.68 -13.36
N ASN A 254 -10.11 10.21 -14.31
CA ASN A 254 -8.65 10.25 -14.24
C ASN A 254 -8.17 11.11 -13.04
N ALA A 255 -8.79 12.25 -12.78
CA ALA A 255 -8.47 13.09 -11.63
C ALA A 255 -8.78 12.37 -10.29
N LEU A 256 -9.90 11.65 -10.22
CA LEU A 256 -10.24 10.84 -9.06
C LEU A 256 -9.25 9.68 -8.84
N ALA A 257 -8.82 9.01 -9.90
CA ALA A 257 -7.80 7.97 -9.85
C ALA A 257 -6.43 8.52 -9.42
N ALA A 258 -6.02 9.67 -9.97
CA ALA A 258 -4.80 10.36 -9.57
C ALA A 258 -4.82 10.77 -8.09
N ARG A 259 -5.97 11.26 -7.58
CA ARG A 259 -6.15 11.57 -6.15
C ARG A 259 -5.97 10.34 -5.27
N ASN A 260 -6.56 9.21 -5.64
CA ASN A 260 -6.39 7.96 -4.91
C ASN A 260 -4.93 7.48 -4.91
N SER A 261 -4.24 7.58 -6.06
CA SER A 261 -2.82 7.24 -6.18
C SER A 261 -1.94 8.13 -5.29
N ALA A 262 -2.16 9.46 -5.32
CA ALA A 262 -1.42 10.40 -4.50
C ALA A 262 -1.63 10.15 -3.00
N LEU A 263 -2.86 9.86 -2.57
CA LEU A 263 -3.15 9.49 -1.18
C LEU A 263 -2.42 8.22 -0.77
N LYS A 264 -2.47 7.18 -1.59
CA LYS A 264 -1.81 5.90 -1.29
C LYS A 264 -0.30 6.07 -1.15
N SER A 265 0.34 6.74 -2.09
CA SER A 265 1.78 6.97 -2.07
C SER A 265 2.21 7.82 -0.86
N TYR A 266 1.45 8.87 -0.55
CA TYR A 266 1.69 9.74 0.61
C TYR A 266 1.59 8.97 1.93
N TYR A 267 0.48 8.25 2.14
CA TYR A 267 0.28 7.50 3.37
C TYR A 267 1.21 6.30 3.51
N LEU A 268 1.66 5.68 2.41
CA LEU A 268 2.67 4.63 2.46
C LEU A 268 3.96 5.15 3.10
N LEU A 269 4.45 6.31 2.66
CA LEU A 269 5.64 6.93 3.27
C LEU A 269 5.44 7.28 4.75
N LEU A 270 4.26 7.78 5.12
CA LEU A 270 3.95 8.07 6.53
C LEU A 270 3.94 6.81 7.39
N ILE A 271 3.42 5.70 6.87
CA ILE A 271 3.40 4.40 7.55
C ILE A 271 4.82 3.88 7.72
N ASP A 272 5.61 3.86 6.64
CA ASP A 272 6.98 3.38 6.66
C ASP A 272 7.88 4.23 7.59
N ALA A 273 7.54 5.52 7.75
CA ALA A 273 8.23 6.45 8.65
C ALA A 273 7.68 6.45 10.09
N HIS A 274 6.68 5.61 10.40
CA HIS A 274 5.96 5.59 11.69
C HIS A 274 5.38 6.96 12.10
N LEU A 275 4.84 7.73 11.12
CA LEU A 275 4.25 9.06 11.36
C LEU A 275 2.72 9.05 11.43
N VAL A 276 2.07 7.90 11.18
CA VAL A 276 0.60 7.76 11.27
C VAL A 276 0.18 7.22 12.63
N TRP A 277 0.98 6.32 13.20
CA TRP A 277 0.83 5.78 14.55
C TRP A 277 2.21 5.54 15.14
N ASP A 278 2.41 6.00 16.33
CA ASP A 278 3.60 5.73 17.12
C ASP A 278 3.18 4.72 18.20
N LEU A 279 3.59 3.46 18.03
CA LEU A 279 3.30 2.39 19.00
C LEU A 279 4.17 2.47 20.26
N GLU A 280 5.14 3.39 20.29
CA GLU A 280 6.07 3.54 21.40
C GLU A 280 5.56 4.49 22.52
N HIS A 281 4.36 5.06 22.36
CA HIS A 281 3.79 6.03 23.30
C HIS A 281 2.48 5.58 23.97
N GLU A 282 2.20 4.26 24.03
CA GLU A 282 1.15 3.70 24.89
C GLU A 282 1.71 2.94 26.09
#